data_1d7687db85fc33473167cbe71e102956
#
_entry.id   1d7687db85fc33473167cbe71e102956
#
_cell.length_a   1.000
_cell.length_b   1.000
_cell.length_c   1.000
_cell.angle_alpha   90.00
_cell.angle_beta   90.00
_cell.angle_gamma   90.00
#
_symmetry.space_group_name_H-M   'P 1'
#
loop_
_entity.id
_entity.type
_entity.pdbx_description
1 polymer ?
#
loop_
_entity_poly.entity_id
_entity_poly.type
_entity_poly.pdbx_seq_one_letter_code
_entity_poly.pdbx_strand_id
1 'polypeptide(L)'
;SFFSLSLFAQQKPTDLDKSPLDVSYSPSNFPILKMNGKQTEGPFARVLYSRPQKAGRTIFGGIVNYEQVWRLGANEATEIEFFKNARVTGKNISKGRYSMYAICHEKTWTIVLNNEKDVWGLFYNAKKDVFRTDVPVQLTEVITENFTMYFEDGKDNSTKLIIMWDNERVELPISY
;
A
#
# COMPACT_ATOMS: atom_id res chain seq x y z
N SER A 1 -41.36 14.53 -41.34
CA SER A 1 -40.17 13.92 -40.79
C SER A 1 -39.77 14.68 -39.52
N PHE A 2 -39.99 14.12 -38.34
CA PHE A 2 -39.51 14.67 -37.08
C PHE A 2 -38.11 14.19 -36.84
N PHE A 3 -37.14 15.08 -36.87
CA PHE A 3 -35.77 14.80 -36.39
C PHE A 3 -35.79 14.85 -34.86
N SER A 4 -35.70 13.69 -34.21
CA SER A 4 -35.41 13.60 -32.79
C SER A 4 -33.93 13.95 -32.58
N LEU A 5 -33.64 15.14 -32.05
CA LEU A 5 -32.34 15.45 -31.51
C LEU A 5 -32.17 14.67 -30.18
N SER A 6 -31.39 13.61 -30.19
CA SER A 6 -30.95 12.96 -28.98
C SER A 6 -29.93 13.88 -28.29
N LEU A 7 -30.37 14.61 -27.26
CA LEU A 7 -29.46 15.32 -26.34
C LEU A 7 -28.65 14.23 -25.57
N PHE A 8 -27.41 14.01 -26.00
CA PHE A 8 -26.47 13.29 -25.18
C PHE A 8 -26.16 14.20 -23.99
N ALA A 9 -26.74 13.88 -22.83
CA ALA A 9 -26.34 14.53 -21.59
C ALA A 9 -24.85 14.26 -21.38
N GLN A 10 -24.05 15.32 -21.46
CA GLN A 10 -22.60 15.22 -21.18
C GLN A 10 -22.44 14.79 -19.73
N GLN A 11 -21.87 13.59 -19.52
CA GLN A 11 -21.66 13.05 -18.20
C GLN A 11 -20.64 13.93 -17.47
N LYS A 12 -21.05 14.52 -16.35
CA LYS A 12 -20.16 15.33 -15.53
C LYS A 12 -19.04 14.45 -14.97
N PRO A 13 -17.76 14.86 -15.04
CA PRO A 13 -16.67 14.15 -14.37
C PRO A 13 -16.96 13.97 -12.89
N THR A 14 -16.58 12.83 -12.34
CA THR A 14 -16.64 12.59 -10.89
C THR A 14 -15.67 13.50 -10.15
N ASP A 15 -16.02 13.88 -8.92
CA ASP A 15 -15.06 14.58 -8.04
C ASP A 15 -13.88 13.67 -7.71
N LEU A 16 -12.74 14.29 -7.35
CA LEU A 16 -11.57 13.53 -6.88
C LEU A 16 -11.93 12.75 -5.60
N ASP A 17 -11.44 11.51 -5.52
CA ASP A 17 -11.61 10.72 -4.30
C ASP A 17 -10.90 11.41 -3.12
N LYS A 18 -11.52 11.35 -1.93
CA LYS A 18 -10.95 11.92 -0.69
C LYS A 18 -9.76 11.12 -0.17
N SER A 19 -9.56 9.92 -0.69
CA SER A 19 -8.44 9.03 -0.39
C SER A 19 -7.77 8.61 -1.69
N PRO A 20 -7.10 9.54 -2.40
CA PRO A 20 -6.56 9.27 -3.74
C PRO A 20 -5.53 8.14 -3.69
N LEU A 21 -5.45 7.40 -4.80
CA LEU A 21 -4.42 6.39 -4.99
C LEU A 21 -3.06 7.06 -5.17
N ASP A 22 -2.03 6.40 -4.63
CA ASP A 22 -0.63 6.76 -4.77
C ASP A 22 0.21 5.53 -5.04
N VAL A 23 1.41 5.72 -5.55
CA VAL A 23 2.35 4.66 -5.90
C VAL A 23 3.75 4.97 -5.39
N SER A 24 4.40 3.98 -4.79
CA SER A 24 5.81 4.04 -4.46
C SER A 24 6.57 2.86 -5.06
N TYR A 25 7.83 3.09 -5.42
CA TYR A 25 8.70 2.12 -6.07
C TYR A 25 9.96 1.80 -5.25
N SER A 26 10.47 0.58 -5.41
CA SER A 26 11.85 0.22 -5.07
C SER A 26 12.61 -0.13 -6.37
N PRO A 27 13.75 0.51 -6.67
CA PRO A 27 14.33 1.61 -5.91
C PRO A 27 13.48 2.88 -5.92
N SER A 28 13.67 3.71 -4.90
CA SER A 28 12.95 4.97 -4.75
C SER A 28 13.14 5.84 -5.99
N ASN A 29 12.07 6.54 -6.42
CA ASN A 29 12.08 7.36 -7.64
C ASN A 29 12.43 6.59 -8.94
N PHE A 30 12.16 5.30 -8.99
CA PHE A 30 12.49 4.44 -10.14
C PHE A 30 12.16 5.07 -11.51
N PRO A 31 10.97 5.67 -11.77
CA PRO A 31 10.69 6.24 -13.09
C PRO A 31 11.67 7.34 -13.50
N ILE A 32 12.13 8.18 -12.57
CA ILE A 32 13.12 9.23 -12.81
C ILE A 32 14.51 8.62 -13.03
N LEU A 33 14.87 7.60 -12.24
CA LEU A 33 16.14 6.90 -12.41
C LEU A 33 16.23 6.24 -13.79
N LYS A 34 15.14 5.64 -14.26
CA LYS A 34 15.05 5.01 -15.58
C LYS A 34 15.14 6.06 -16.69
N MET A 35 14.42 7.17 -16.59
CA MET A 35 14.47 8.26 -17.56
C MET A 35 15.88 8.83 -17.71
N ASN A 36 16.65 8.93 -16.62
CA ASN A 36 18.01 9.45 -16.61
C ASN A 36 19.08 8.39 -16.92
N GLY A 37 18.71 7.17 -17.33
CA GLY A 37 19.64 6.07 -17.63
C GLY A 37 20.41 5.52 -16.40
N LYS A 38 20.02 5.94 -15.19
CA LYS A 38 20.64 5.45 -13.94
C LYS A 38 20.14 4.07 -13.50
N GLN A 39 18.99 3.66 -14.02
CA GLN A 39 18.40 2.34 -13.80
C GLN A 39 17.97 1.78 -15.15
N THR A 40 18.60 0.70 -15.59
CA THR A 40 18.34 0.05 -16.90
C THR A 40 17.38 -1.11 -16.78
N GLU A 41 17.37 -1.80 -15.64
CA GLU A 41 16.43 -2.90 -15.35
C GLU A 41 15.07 -2.36 -14.89
N GLY A 42 14.09 -3.24 -14.73
CA GLY A 42 12.79 -2.93 -14.12
C GLY A 42 12.90 -2.60 -12.62
N PRO A 43 11.82 -2.15 -11.99
CA PRO A 43 11.81 -1.94 -10.54
C PRO A 43 11.92 -3.29 -9.82
N PHE A 44 12.30 -3.26 -8.54
CA PHE A 44 12.30 -4.44 -7.67
C PHE A 44 10.90 -4.71 -7.15
N ALA A 45 10.25 -3.66 -6.64
CA ALA A 45 8.89 -3.70 -6.17
C ALA A 45 8.18 -2.37 -6.42
N ARG A 46 6.86 -2.40 -6.31
CA ARG A 46 6.02 -1.21 -6.16
C ARG A 46 4.88 -1.51 -5.20
N VAL A 47 4.39 -0.49 -4.53
CA VAL A 47 3.15 -0.53 -3.76
C VAL A 47 2.17 0.49 -4.34
N LEU A 48 0.92 0.08 -4.56
CA LEU A 48 -0.21 0.91 -4.95
C LEU A 48 -1.20 0.94 -3.79
N TYR A 49 -1.53 2.13 -3.30
CA TYR A 49 -2.31 2.27 -2.08
C TYR A 49 -3.11 3.57 -2.09
N SER A 50 -4.20 3.64 -1.35
CA SER A 50 -4.95 4.87 -1.17
C SER A 50 -4.49 5.62 0.08
N ARG A 51 -4.64 6.95 0.07
CA ARG A 51 -4.13 7.86 1.11
C ARG A 51 -5.26 8.57 1.85
N PRO A 52 -5.99 7.88 2.75
CA PRO A 52 -6.95 8.55 3.61
C PRO A 52 -6.25 9.54 4.55
N GLN A 53 -6.97 10.63 4.87
CA GLN A 53 -6.52 11.66 5.83
C GLN A 53 -6.96 11.30 7.24
N LYS A 54 -6.18 11.68 8.25
CA LYS A 54 -6.56 11.63 9.65
C LYS A 54 -7.76 12.57 9.94
N ALA A 55 -7.68 13.81 9.49
CA ALA A 55 -8.72 14.83 9.61
C ALA A 55 -9.29 14.92 11.03
N GLY A 56 -8.40 14.99 12.03
CA GLY A 56 -8.76 15.12 13.46
C GLY A 56 -9.35 13.86 14.10
N ARG A 57 -9.46 12.75 13.38
CA ARG A 57 -10.04 11.50 13.90
C ARG A 57 -9.01 10.65 14.65
N THR A 58 -9.48 9.83 15.58
CA THR A 58 -8.66 8.77 16.18
C THR A 58 -8.45 7.65 15.14
N ILE A 59 -7.20 7.34 14.83
CA ILE A 59 -6.88 6.33 13.83
C ILE A 59 -6.85 4.95 14.47
N PHE A 60 -5.81 4.62 15.23
CA PHE A 60 -5.67 3.31 15.86
C PHE A 60 -6.54 3.20 17.10
N GLY A 61 -7.33 2.13 17.19
CA GLY A 61 -8.41 1.97 18.16
C GLY A 61 -9.69 2.77 17.83
N GLY A 62 -9.71 3.48 16.68
CA GLY A 62 -10.86 4.22 16.16
C GLY A 62 -11.25 3.75 14.76
N ILE A 63 -10.72 4.40 13.70
CA ILE A 63 -10.99 4.01 12.31
C ILE A 63 -10.37 2.65 11.98
N VAL A 64 -9.14 2.43 12.44
CA VAL A 64 -8.44 1.16 12.38
C VAL A 64 -8.63 0.47 13.73
N ASN A 65 -9.54 -0.50 13.77
CA ASN A 65 -9.78 -1.29 14.96
C ASN A 65 -8.59 -2.23 15.22
N TYR A 66 -8.14 -2.30 16.46
CA TYR A 66 -7.18 -3.31 16.87
C TYR A 66 -7.74 -4.71 16.68
N GLU A 67 -6.87 -5.69 16.44
CA GLU A 67 -7.17 -7.11 16.25
C GLU A 67 -8.05 -7.43 15.03
N GLN A 68 -8.34 -6.43 14.18
CA GLN A 68 -9.13 -6.60 12.97
C GLN A 68 -8.28 -6.38 11.72
N VAL A 69 -8.63 -7.08 10.64
CA VAL A 69 -7.95 -6.91 9.35
C VAL A 69 -8.27 -5.54 8.78
N TRP A 70 -7.21 -4.79 8.45
CA TRP A 70 -7.27 -3.50 7.80
C TRP A 70 -6.60 -3.56 6.43
N ARG A 71 -7.23 -2.98 5.41
CA ARG A 71 -6.78 -2.97 4.01
C ARG A 71 -5.59 -2.06 3.71
N LEU A 72 -4.94 -1.49 4.73
CA LEU A 72 -3.82 -0.54 4.59
C LEU A 72 -4.17 0.64 3.68
N GLY A 73 -5.25 1.34 4.01
CA GLY A 73 -5.78 2.46 3.26
C GLY A 73 -7.30 2.54 3.31
N ALA A 74 -7.88 2.99 2.21
CA ALA A 74 -9.32 3.11 1.98
C ALA A 74 -9.68 2.53 0.61
N ASN A 75 -10.98 2.30 0.34
CA ASN A 75 -11.50 1.78 -0.92
C ASN A 75 -10.95 0.40 -1.25
N GLU A 76 -10.19 0.26 -2.33
CA GLU A 76 -9.56 -0.98 -2.76
C GLU A 76 -8.51 -1.46 -1.74
N ALA A 77 -8.22 -2.76 -1.75
CA ALA A 77 -7.09 -3.29 -1.01
C ALA A 77 -5.77 -2.73 -1.55
N THR A 78 -4.86 -2.37 -0.66
CA THR A 78 -3.49 -2.04 -1.04
C THR A 78 -2.85 -3.22 -1.76
N GLU A 79 -2.10 -2.96 -2.82
CA GLU A 79 -1.38 -3.97 -3.58
C GLU A 79 0.12 -3.74 -3.53
N ILE A 80 0.87 -4.82 -3.33
CA ILE A 80 2.32 -4.85 -3.53
C ILE A 80 2.66 -5.78 -4.69
N GLU A 81 3.54 -5.34 -5.58
CA GLU A 81 4.06 -6.15 -6.68
C GLU A 81 5.56 -6.31 -6.55
N PHE A 82 6.02 -7.56 -6.56
CA PHE A 82 7.43 -7.92 -6.65
C PHE A 82 7.75 -8.33 -8.09
N PHE A 83 8.65 -7.60 -8.74
CA PHE A 83 9.07 -7.87 -10.13
C PHE A 83 10.16 -8.95 -10.21
N LYS A 84 10.73 -9.34 -9.09
CA LYS A 84 11.62 -10.49 -8.91
C LYS A 84 11.32 -11.18 -7.58
N ASN A 85 11.85 -12.38 -7.37
CA ASN A 85 11.73 -13.06 -6.09
C ASN A 85 12.37 -12.19 -4.99
N ALA A 86 11.73 -12.12 -3.85
CA ALA A 86 12.14 -11.30 -2.71
C ALA A 86 12.18 -12.12 -1.42
N ARG A 87 12.84 -11.58 -0.42
CA ARG A 87 12.78 -12.06 0.96
C ARG A 87 12.16 -10.96 1.83
N VAL A 88 11.00 -11.22 2.37
CA VAL A 88 10.31 -10.30 3.26
C VAL A 88 10.52 -10.80 4.70
N THR A 89 11.14 -10.00 5.56
CA THR A 89 11.56 -10.41 6.91
C THR A 89 12.28 -11.77 6.94
N GLY A 90 13.11 -12.04 5.90
CA GLY A 90 13.87 -13.30 5.76
C GLY A 90 13.11 -14.48 5.16
N LYS A 91 11.80 -14.39 4.91
CA LYS A 91 10.99 -15.43 4.27
C LYS A 91 10.89 -15.20 2.76
N ASN A 92 11.02 -16.25 1.97
CA ASN A 92 10.96 -16.17 0.50
C ASN A 92 9.54 -15.87 0.02
N ILE A 93 9.43 -14.87 -0.86
CA ILE A 93 8.20 -14.49 -1.57
C ILE A 93 8.49 -14.53 -3.06
N SER A 94 7.67 -15.25 -3.82
CA SER A 94 7.78 -15.31 -5.27
C SER A 94 7.45 -13.98 -5.91
N LYS A 95 8.08 -13.69 -7.06
CA LYS A 95 7.64 -12.57 -7.89
C LYS A 95 6.14 -12.65 -8.18
N GLY A 96 5.47 -11.51 -8.19
CA GLY A 96 4.04 -11.45 -8.42
C GLY A 96 3.38 -10.30 -7.69
N ARG A 97 2.08 -10.15 -7.90
CA ARG A 97 1.23 -9.14 -7.28
C ARG A 97 0.40 -9.77 -6.15
N TYR A 98 0.34 -9.09 -5.03
CA TYR A 98 -0.36 -9.53 -3.83
C TYR A 98 -1.19 -8.37 -3.28
N SER A 99 -2.39 -8.65 -2.77
CA SER A 99 -3.08 -7.72 -1.91
C SER A 99 -2.42 -7.71 -0.53
N MET A 100 -2.34 -6.54 0.09
CA MET A 100 -1.64 -6.32 1.33
C MET A 100 -2.61 -5.82 2.41
N TYR A 101 -2.55 -6.46 3.58
CA TYR A 101 -3.37 -6.11 4.74
C TYR A 101 -2.50 -6.01 5.99
N ALA A 102 -3.05 -5.39 7.03
CA ALA A 102 -2.47 -5.41 8.37
C ALA A 102 -3.53 -5.79 9.42
N ILE A 103 -3.07 -6.41 10.49
CA ILE A 103 -3.81 -6.54 11.75
C ILE A 103 -3.01 -5.74 12.77
N CYS A 104 -3.56 -4.61 13.19
CA CYS A 104 -2.88 -3.70 14.10
C CYS A 104 -3.09 -4.14 15.55
N HIS A 105 -2.02 -4.14 16.33
CA HIS A 105 -1.97 -4.31 17.77
C HIS A 105 -1.26 -3.10 18.38
N GLU A 106 -1.33 -2.89 19.67
CA GLU A 106 -0.71 -1.71 20.32
C GLU A 106 0.80 -1.57 20.10
N LYS A 107 1.53 -2.69 19.97
CA LYS A 107 2.99 -2.70 19.88
C LYS A 107 3.54 -3.33 18.60
N THR A 108 2.69 -4.00 17.85
CA THR A 108 3.08 -4.71 16.62
C THR A 108 1.96 -4.64 15.59
N TRP A 109 2.32 -4.69 14.30
CA TRP A 109 1.36 -4.98 13.25
C TRP A 109 1.69 -6.32 12.62
N THR A 110 0.69 -7.16 12.42
CA THR A 110 0.83 -8.35 11.58
C THR A 110 0.57 -7.95 10.13
N ILE A 111 1.61 -7.94 9.31
CA ILE A 111 1.50 -7.69 7.87
C ILE A 111 1.13 -8.99 7.16
N VAL A 112 0.16 -8.92 6.26
CA VAL A 112 -0.38 -10.05 5.52
C VAL A 112 -0.24 -9.82 4.03
N LEU A 113 0.28 -10.80 3.28
CA LEU A 113 0.19 -10.85 1.82
C LEU A 113 -0.82 -11.92 1.42
N ASN A 114 -1.70 -11.57 0.48
CA ASN A 114 -2.83 -12.39 0.08
C ASN A 114 -2.88 -12.53 -1.44
N ASN A 115 -3.21 -13.72 -1.92
CA ASN A 115 -3.26 -14.03 -3.36
C ASN A 115 -4.53 -13.51 -4.06
N GLU A 116 -5.55 -13.05 -3.34
CA GLU A 116 -6.71 -12.42 -3.93
C GLU A 116 -6.32 -11.03 -4.44
N LYS A 117 -6.71 -10.70 -5.67
CA LYS A 117 -6.31 -9.46 -6.36
C LYS A 117 -7.54 -8.74 -6.88
N ASP A 118 -7.36 -7.43 -7.14
CA ASP A 118 -8.41 -6.59 -7.74
C ASP A 118 -9.70 -6.59 -6.91
N VAL A 119 -9.56 -6.56 -5.57
CA VAL A 119 -10.68 -6.66 -4.63
C VAL A 119 -10.91 -5.34 -3.89
N TRP A 120 -12.18 -5.09 -3.60
CA TRP A 120 -12.56 -4.08 -2.62
C TRP A 120 -12.00 -4.47 -1.25
N GLY A 121 -11.33 -3.55 -0.57
CA GLY A 121 -10.53 -3.85 0.62
C GLY A 121 -11.26 -4.48 1.80
N LEU A 122 -12.60 -4.47 1.80
CA LEU A 122 -13.41 -5.15 2.82
C LEU A 122 -13.69 -6.63 2.49
N PHE A 123 -13.34 -7.10 1.29
CA PHE A 123 -13.48 -8.50 0.88
C PHE A 123 -12.19 -9.28 1.14
N TYR A 124 -11.88 -9.48 2.41
CA TYR A 124 -10.71 -10.26 2.81
C TYR A 124 -11.03 -11.74 2.94
N ASN A 125 -10.21 -12.58 2.34
CA ASN A 125 -10.30 -14.03 2.41
C ASN A 125 -9.01 -14.63 3.00
N ALA A 126 -9.03 -14.96 4.28
CA ALA A 126 -7.86 -15.51 4.98
C ALA A 126 -7.31 -16.82 4.39
N LYS A 127 -8.13 -17.59 3.65
CA LYS A 127 -7.68 -18.83 2.97
C LYS A 127 -6.72 -18.55 1.80
N LYS A 128 -6.63 -17.30 1.36
CA LYS A 128 -5.73 -16.85 0.29
C LYS A 128 -4.44 -16.21 0.82
N ASP A 129 -4.24 -16.17 2.13
CA ASP A 129 -2.99 -15.69 2.71
C ASP A 129 -1.83 -16.58 2.32
N VAL A 130 -0.75 -15.96 1.86
CA VAL A 130 0.50 -16.65 1.50
C VAL A 130 1.64 -16.30 2.43
N PHE A 131 1.48 -15.22 3.20
CA PHE A 131 2.52 -14.75 4.11
C PHE A 131 1.92 -13.93 5.24
N ARG A 132 2.47 -14.11 6.44
CA ARG A 132 2.23 -13.26 7.61
C ARG A 132 3.52 -13.04 8.38
N THR A 133 3.72 -11.82 8.86
CA THR A 133 4.85 -11.46 9.73
C THR A 133 4.47 -10.31 10.65
N ASP A 134 4.99 -10.35 11.87
CA ASP A 134 4.84 -9.26 12.82
C ASP A 134 6.00 -8.27 12.67
N VAL A 135 5.67 -7.00 12.69
CA VAL A 135 6.63 -5.88 12.68
C VAL A 135 6.35 -4.96 13.86
N PRO A 136 7.38 -4.46 14.56
CA PRO A 136 7.19 -3.60 15.71
C PRO A 136 6.68 -2.22 15.29
N VAL A 137 5.81 -1.65 16.11
CA VAL A 137 5.38 -0.26 16.01
C VAL A 137 6.44 0.66 16.63
N GLN A 138 6.76 1.71 15.89
CA GLN A 138 7.57 2.83 16.34
C GLN A 138 6.65 4.04 16.48
N LEU A 139 6.61 4.64 17.66
CA LEU A 139 5.87 5.90 17.86
C LEU A 139 6.73 7.07 17.38
N THR A 140 6.11 7.99 16.63
CA THR A 140 6.75 9.20 16.11
C THR A 140 6.19 10.44 16.81
N GLU A 141 7.05 11.44 17.01
CA GLU A 141 6.61 12.74 17.56
C GLU A 141 5.81 13.55 16.53
N VAL A 142 6.10 13.36 15.25
CA VAL A 142 5.43 14.04 14.16
C VAL A 142 4.24 13.23 13.67
N ILE A 143 3.08 13.85 13.66
CA ILE A 143 1.83 13.25 13.17
C ILE A 143 1.85 13.16 11.65
N THR A 144 1.65 11.96 11.12
CA THR A 144 1.46 11.73 9.69
C THR A 144 -0.02 11.87 9.36
N GLU A 145 -0.41 13.00 8.77
CA GLU A 145 -1.81 13.32 8.47
C GLU A 145 -2.42 12.39 7.43
N ASN A 146 -1.72 12.17 6.32
CA ASN A 146 -2.17 11.28 5.25
C ASN A 146 -1.50 9.91 5.41
N PHE A 147 -2.27 8.84 5.36
CA PHE A 147 -1.71 7.50 5.29
C PHE A 147 -0.64 7.44 4.20
N THR A 148 0.54 6.96 4.52
CA THR A 148 1.71 7.03 3.65
C THR A 148 2.47 5.72 3.65
N MET A 149 2.80 5.24 2.43
CA MET A 149 3.70 4.11 2.21
C MET A 149 4.80 4.52 1.23
N TYR A 150 6.04 4.19 1.54
CA TYR A 150 7.16 4.42 0.62
C TYR A 150 8.28 3.44 0.88
N PHE A 151 9.09 3.19 -0.15
CA PHE A 151 10.31 2.41 -0.02
C PHE A 151 11.47 3.31 0.36
N GLU A 152 12.24 2.85 1.35
CA GLU A 152 13.51 3.42 1.77
C GLU A 152 14.63 2.48 1.34
N ASP A 153 15.47 2.94 0.39
CA ASP A 153 16.52 2.12 -0.18
C ASP A 153 17.62 1.84 0.86
N GLY A 154 18.00 0.59 0.96
CA GLY A 154 19.10 0.11 1.78
C GLY A 154 20.36 -0.17 0.96
N LYS A 155 21.31 -0.86 1.55
CA LYS A 155 22.50 -1.41 0.89
C LYS A 155 22.23 -2.84 0.41
N ASP A 156 23.08 -3.34 -0.49
CA ASP A 156 23.12 -4.75 -0.87
C ASP A 156 21.79 -5.34 -1.33
N ASN A 157 21.09 -4.63 -2.25
CA ASN A 157 19.78 -5.01 -2.77
C ASN A 157 18.71 -5.18 -1.66
N SER A 158 18.80 -4.39 -0.60
CA SER A 158 17.79 -4.33 0.43
C SER A 158 16.99 -3.03 0.36
N THR A 159 15.78 -3.06 0.87
CA THR A 159 14.90 -1.92 1.05
C THR A 159 14.00 -2.16 2.25
N LYS A 160 13.37 -1.11 2.73
CA LYS A 160 12.29 -1.20 3.71
C LYS A 160 11.05 -0.58 3.12
N LEU A 161 9.92 -1.23 3.21
CA LEU A 161 8.63 -0.58 3.01
C LEU A 161 8.24 0.08 4.34
N ILE A 162 8.21 1.40 4.32
CA ILE A 162 7.79 2.22 5.45
C ILE A 162 6.29 2.46 5.34
N ILE A 163 5.57 2.26 6.44
CA ILE A 163 4.12 2.46 6.51
C ILE A 163 3.84 3.37 7.71
N MET A 164 3.15 4.49 7.49
CA MET A 164 2.93 5.52 8.50
C MET A 164 1.52 6.07 8.45
N TRP A 165 0.91 6.25 9.60
CA TRP A 165 -0.28 7.06 9.79
C TRP A 165 -0.38 7.51 11.23
N ASP A 166 -0.94 8.70 11.46
CA ASP A 166 -0.98 9.30 12.78
C ASP A 166 0.42 9.35 13.41
N ASN A 167 0.60 8.81 14.58
CA ASN A 167 1.89 8.72 15.28
C ASN A 167 2.52 7.31 15.22
N GLU A 168 2.00 6.41 14.40
CA GLU A 168 2.57 5.07 14.26
C GLU A 168 3.34 4.92 12.95
N ARG A 169 4.50 4.27 13.06
CA ARG A 169 5.37 3.89 11.96
C ARG A 169 5.74 2.42 12.10
N VAL A 170 5.66 1.67 11.02
CA VAL A 170 6.22 0.31 10.93
C VAL A 170 7.15 0.20 9.73
N GLU A 171 8.12 -0.68 9.83
CA GLU A 171 9.11 -0.96 8.78
C GLU A 171 9.03 -2.43 8.40
N LEU A 172 8.84 -2.71 7.12
CA LEU A 172 8.85 -4.07 6.57
C LEU A 172 10.16 -4.28 5.79
N PRO A 173 11.14 -5.00 6.34
CA PRO A 173 12.40 -5.29 5.65
C PRO A 173 12.20 -6.22 4.46
N ILE A 174 12.81 -5.85 3.32
CA ILE A 174 12.74 -6.59 2.06
C ILE A 174 14.16 -6.65 1.47
N SER A 175 14.54 -7.81 0.89
CA SER A 175 15.77 -7.98 0.10
C SER A 175 15.50 -8.78 -1.17
N TYR A 176 16.34 -8.60 -2.21
CA TYR A 176 16.15 -9.18 -3.55
C TYR A 176 17.33 -10.01 -3.99
#